data_3787f394c0f3df5491f2ed3347c5fee4
#
_entry.id   3787f394c0f3df5491f2ed3347c5fee4
#
_cell.length_a   1.000
_cell.length_b   1.000
_cell.length_c   1.000
_cell.angle_alpha   90.00
_cell.angle_beta   90.00
_cell.angle_gamma   90.00
#
_symmetry.space_group_name_H-M   'P 1'
#
loop_
_entity.id
_entity.type
_entity.pdbx_description
1 polymer ?
#
loop_
_entity_poly.entity_id
_entity_poly.type
_entity_poly.pdbx_seq_one_letter_code
_entity_poly.pdbx_strand_id
1 'polypeptide(L)'
;MLFRSYTTPVTTGFGVVPTTAPPTSAAPETPVPLITLPPLGSAVPSAAPSAPADRVATRVRVAALDIDLPVVPPGDPTAYPLCDVAMWIGALGQPGEGRATYLYAHARKGMFLPMLEQSKKKNGKRMLGMIVEVWTSDDQRFLYEITEVRRHQKTLEDAVTATEDELWLQTSEGPQGTVGKLQILAKPISQEASDHKSAHPKAKPVVCG
;
A
#
# COMPACT_ATOMS: atom_id res chain seq x y z
N MET A 1 22.61 -42.22 25.92
CA MET A 1 22.75 -42.10 27.38
C MET A 1 22.63 -40.62 27.68
N LEU A 2 21.68 -40.07 28.32
CA LEU A 2 20.91 -40.15 29.52
C LEU A 2 19.73 -39.19 29.36
N PHE A 3 18.52 -39.71 29.50
CA PHE A 3 17.29 -38.93 29.65
C PHE A 3 17.27 -38.30 31.05
N ARG A 4 16.88 -37.02 31.15
CA ARG A 4 16.47 -36.43 32.42
C ARG A 4 15.06 -35.85 32.25
N SER A 5 14.13 -36.60 32.85
CA SER A 5 12.75 -36.18 33.11
C SER A 5 12.73 -35.23 34.31
N TYR A 6 11.99 -34.14 34.23
CA TYR A 6 11.62 -33.33 35.39
C TYR A 6 10.10 -33.32 35.52
N THR A 7 9.66 -33.90 36.61
CA THR A 7 8.29 -33.93 37.14
C THR A 7 8.05 -32.62 37.93
N THR A 8 6.94 -31.97 37.69
CA THR A 8 6.42 -30.85 38.49
C THR A 8 5.43 -31.37 39.54
N PRO A 9 5.44 -30.83 40.77
CA PRO A 9 4.40 -31.17 41.76
C PRO A 9 3.19 -30.23 41.63
N VAL A 10 2.01 -30.80 41.73
CA VAL A 10 0.70 -30.15 41.87
C VAL A 10 0.53 -29.76 43.34
N THR A 11 0.21 -28.50 43.61
CA THR A 11 -0.21 -28.03 44.92
C THR A 11 -1.68 -27.61 44.86
N THR A 12 -2.51 -28.41 45.50
CA THR A 12 -3.90 -28.12 45.83
C THR A 12 -3.94 -27.23 47.07
N GLY A 13 -4.55 -26.04 46.93
CA GLY A 13 -4.84 -25.14 48.06
C GLY A 13 -6.34 -24.84 48.14
N PHE A 14 -7.00 -25.42 49.13
CA PHE A 14 -8.37 -25.05 49.53
C PHE A 14 -8.30 -23.76 50.33
N GLY A 15 -9.09 -22.78 50.02
CA GLY A 15 -9.19 -21.47 50.74
C GLY A 15 -10.62 -20.93 50.76
N VAL A 16 -11.33 -21.25 51.80
CA VAL A 16 -12.32 -20.55 52.65
C VAL A 16 -13.11 -19.40 52.00
N VAL A 17 -14.43 -19.55 52.02
CA VAL A 17 -15.48 -18.56 51.79
C VAL A 17 -15.66 -17.68 53.04
N PRO A 18 -15.78 -16.35 52.93
CA PRO A 18 -16.44 -15.53 53.96
C PRO A 18 -17.75 -14.90 53.45
N THR A 19 -18.72 -15.21 54.18
CA THR A 19 -19.97 -14.62 54.67
C THR A 19 -20.37 -13.22 54.24
N THR A 20 -21.59 -13.18 53.72
CA THR A 20 -22.59 -12.12 53.56
C THR A 20 -22.44 -10.84 54.40
N ALA A 21 -22.60 -9.69 53.75
CA ALA A 21 -23.02 -8.42 54.34
C ALA A 21 -24.42 -8.02 53.80
N PRO A 22 -25.24 -7.29 54.59
CA PRO A 22 -26.65 -7.03 54.30
C PRO A 22 -26.84 -5.89 53.25
N PRO A 23 -28.03 -5.81 52.63
CA PRO A 23 -28.31 -4.85 51.55
C PRO A 23 -28.48 -3.43 52.08
N THR A 24 -27.73 -2.50 51.52
CA THR A 24 -27.92 -1.09 51.70
C THR A 24 -29.06 -0.59 50.82
N SER A 25 -30.01 0.09 51.45
CA SER A 25 -31.19 0.75 50.89
C SER A 25 -30.87 1.58 49.64
N ALA A 26 -31.57 1.29 48.55
CA ALA A 26 -31.52 2.06 47.32
C ALA A 26 -32.20 3.44 47.53
N ALA A 27 -31.49 4.51 47.17
CA ALA A 27 -32.06 5.85 46.98
C ALA A 27 -32.92 5.89 45.70
N PRO A 28 -33.96 6.72 45.60
CA PRO A 28 -34.82 6.81 44.44
C PRO A 28 -34.06 7.36 43.23
N GLU A 29 -34.03 6.56 42.16
CA GLU A 29 -33.47 6.98 40.89
C GLU A 29 -34.37 8.02 40.23
N THR A 30 -33.82 9.20 39.97
CA THR A 30 -34.44 10.22 39.11
C THR A 30 -34.47 9.67 37.65
N PRO A 31 -35.61 9.76 36.95
CA PRO A 31 -35.69 9.29 35.57
C PRO A 31 -34.80 10.15 34.67
N VAL A 32 -33.81 9.52 34.05
CA VAL A 32 -32.98 10.14 33.02
C VAL A 32 -33.83 10.31 31.75
N PRO A 33 -33.87 11.49 31.11
CA PRO A 33 -34.63 11.66 29.88
C PRO A 33 -34.08 10.75 28.77
N LEU A 34 -34.96 9.98 28.18
CA LEU A 34 -34.65 9.15 27.00
C LEU A 34 -34.24 10.09 25.87
N ILE A 35 -32.97 10.14 25.53
CA ILE A 35 -32.50 10.81 24.31
C ILE A 35 -32.92 9.92 23.13
N THR A 36 -33.99 10.32 22.46
CA THR A 36 -34.39 9.70 21.19
C THR A 36 -33.35 10.08 20.14
N LEU A 37 -32.44 9.16 19.81
CA LEU A 37 -31.56 9.31 18.66
C LEU A 37 -32.42 9.38 17.38
N PRO A 38 -32.14 10.34 16.47
CA PRO A 38 -32.82 10.35 15.17
C PRO A 38 -32.52 9.03 14.44
N PRO A 39 -33.46 8.52 13.64
CA PRO A 39 -33.22 7.31 12.87
C PRO A 39 -31.97 7.50 12.02
N LEU A 40 -31.02 6.58 12.12
CA LEU A 40 -29.92 6.48 11.18
C LEU A 40 -30.54 6.32 9.78
N GLY A 41 -30.56 7.42 9.03
CA GLY A 41 -30.88 7.37 7.62
C GLY A 41 -29.94 6.34 7.00
N SER A 42 -30.51 5.34 6.32
CA SER A 42 -29.74 4.41 5.50
C SER A 42 -28.90 5.24 4.54
N ALA A 43 -27.61 5.40 4.83
CA ALA A 43 -26.68 5.97 3.88
C ALA A 43 -26.68 5.02 2.68
N VAL A 44 -27.35 5.43 1.61
CA VAL A 44 -27.21 4.78 0.31
C VAL A 44 -25.70 4.82 0.01
N PRO A 45 -25.03 3.68 -0.23
CA PRO A 45 -23.64 3.71 -0.60
C PRO A 45 -23.53 4.59 -1.85
N SER A 46 -22.93 5.77 -1.69
CA SER A 46 -22.60 6.64 -2.82
C SER A 46 -21.63 5.83 -3.67
N ALA A 47 -22.06 5.44 -4.87
CA ALA A 47 -21.14 4.82 -5.82
C ALA A 47 -19.93 5.74 -5.93
N ALA A 48 -18.74 5.19 -5.71
CA ALA A 48 -17.51 5.95 -5.89
C ALA A 48 -17.55 6.55 -7.31
N PRO A 49 -17.24 7.84 -7.48
CA PRO A 49 -17.21 8.43 -8.80
C PRO A 49 -16.26 7.63 -9.69
N SER A 50 -16.72 7.18 -10.85
CA SER A 50 -15.88 6.51 -11.83
C SER A 50 -14.71 7.42 -12.19
N ALA A 51 -13.50 6.85 -12.29
CA ALA A 51 -12.32 7.61 -12.70
C ALA A 51 -12.57 8.27 -14.07
N PRO A 52 -12.10 9.51 -14.31
CA PRO A 52 -12.12 10.10 -15.65
C PRO A 52 -11.39 9.21 -16.64
N ALA A 53 -11.91 9.08 -17.87
CA ALA A 53 -11.36 8.18 -18.89
C ALA A 53 -9.94 8.55 -19.37
N ASP A 54 -9.50 9.76 -19.09
CA ASP A 54 -8.19 10.33 -19.46
C ASP A 54 -7.23 10.49 -18.27
N ARG A 55 -7.61 9.96 -17.09
CA ARG A 55 -6.74 9.97 -15.92
C ARG A 55 -5.51 9.13 -16.18
N VAL A 56 -4.32 9.70 -15.94
CA VAL A 56 -3.04 8.98 -15.96
C VAL A 56 -2.17 9.37 -14.77
N ALA A 57 -1.36 8.45 -14.29
CA ALA A 57 -0.35 8.73 -13.28
C ALA A 57 0.70 9.70 -13.84
N THR A 58 1.05 10.74 -13.09
CA THR A 58 1.98 11.81 -13.47
C THR A 58 3.20 11.90 -12.57
N ARG A 59 3.11 11.40 -11.33
CA ARG A 59 4.21 11.39 -10.36
C ARG A 59 4.04 10.22 -9.39
N VAL A 60 5.17 9.64 -8.97
CA VAL A 60 5.22 8.64 -7.89
C VAL A 60 6.26 9.05 -6.86
N ARG A 61 5.91 8.93 -5.58
CA ARG A 61 6.80 9.23 -4.46
C ARG A 61 6.72 8.15 -3.39
N VAL A 62 7.89 7.75 -2.87
CA VAL A 62 8.02 6.94 -1.66
C VAL A 62 8.98 7.67 -0.74
N ALA A 63 8.44 8.57 0.09
CA ALA A 63 9.25 9.47 0.91
C ALA A 63 10.22 8.73 1.85
N ALA A 64 9.82 7.60 2.40
CA ALA A 64 10.64 6.75 3.27
C ALA A 64 11.88 6.15 2.56
N LEU A 65 11.91 6.17 1.23
CA LEU A 65 13.00 5.66 0.39
C LEU A 65 13.70 6.75 -0.42
N ASP A 66 13.36 8.02 -0.20
CA ASP A 66 13.86 9.15 -0.99
C ASP A 66 13.63 8.98 -2.51
N ILE A 67 12.47 8.43 -2.86
CA ILE A 67 12.04 8.26 -4.25
C ILE A 67 11.00 9.34 -4.55
N ASP A 68 11.22 10.10 -5.63
CA ASP A 68 10.30 11.10 -6.14
C ASP A 68 10.53 11.27 -7.64
N LEU A 69 9.65 10.71 -8.47
CA LEU A 69 9.82 10.62 -9.91
C LEU A 69 8.60 11.14 -10.66
N PRO A 70 8.79 11.94 -11.71
CA PRO A 70 7.76 12.11 -12.73
C PRO A 70 7.40 10.75 -13.34
N VAL A 71 6.13 10.57 -13.65
CA VAL A 71 5.64 9.41 -14.40
C VAL A 71 5.26 9.87 -15.79
N VAL A 72 5.73 9.13 -16.79
CA VAL A 72 5.48 9.44 -18.20
C VAL A 72 4.81 8.24 -18.91
N PRO A 73 4.14 8.46 -20.04
CA PRO A 73 3.61 7.38 -20.85
C PRO A 73 4.70 6.36 -21.24
N PRO A 74 4.32 5.10 -21.51
CA PRO A 74 5.26 4.14 -22.04
C PRO A 74 5.84 4.64 -23.35
N GLY A 75 7.15 4.51 -23.50
CA GLY A 75 7.81 4.73 -24.79
C GLY A 75 7.58 3.59 -25.76
N ASP A 76 8.41 3.51 -26.81
CA ASP A 76 8.45 2.35 -27.71
C ASP A 76 8.66 1.07 -26.88
N PRO A 77 7.79 0.06 -27.00
CA PRO A 77 7.91 -1.20 -26.25
C PRO A 77 9.20 -1.97 -26.55
N THR A 78 9.87 -1.67 -27.64
CA THR A 78 11.18 -2.25 -28.00
C THR A 78 12.35 -1.46 -27.45
N ALA A 79 12.12 -0.23 -27.00
CA ALA A 79 13.15 0.62 -26.41
C ALA A 79 13.39 0.25 -24.94
N TYR A 80 14.64 0.46 -24.50
CA TYR A 80 14.96 0.32 -23.09
C TYR A 80 14.27 1.45 -22.29
N PRO A 81 13.81 1.19 -21.05
CA PRO A 81 13.15 2.22 -20.25
C PRO A 81 14.00 3.49 -20.12
N LEU A 82 13.34 4.64 -20.05
CA LEU A 82 14.00 5.94 -19.87
C LEU A 82 14.52 6.12 -18.45
N CYS A 83 15.59 6.89 -18.29
CA CYS A 83 16.11 7.34 -17.01
C CYS A 83 15.40 8.59 -16.52
N ASP A 84 15.52 8.87 -15.21
CA ASP A 84 15.01 10.04 -14.48
C ASP A 84 13.47 10.16 -14.47
N VAL A 85 12.77 9.11 -14.85
CA VAL A 85 11.31 8.99 -14.82
C VAL A 85 10.88 7.57 -14.44
N ALA A 86 9.66 7.42 -13.97
CA ALA A 86 8.94 6.15 -14.00
C ALA A 86 7.99 6.13 -15.20
N MET A 87 7.56 4.95 -15.61
CA MET A 87 6.62 4.74 -16.72
C MET A 87 5.52 3.79 -16.27
N TRP A 88 4.36 3.87 -16.91
CA TRP A 88 3.26 2.96 -16.67
C TRP A 88 3.08 1.96 -17.82
N ILE A 89 2.40 0.84 -17.57
CA ILE A 89 2.07 -0.15 -18.61
C ILE A 89 0.70 0.18 -19.17
N GLY A 90 0.63 0.57 -20.45
CA GLY A 90 -0.59 1.05 -21.11
C GLY A 90 -1.74 0.04 -21.19
N ALA A 91 -1.44 -1.26 -21.09
CA ALA A 91 -2.48 -2.32 -21.10
C ALA A 91 -3.16 -2.50 -19.73
N LEU A 92 -2.63 -1.89 -18.66
CA LEU A 92 -3.16 -1.97 -17.31
C LEU A 92 -3.90 -0.69 -16.92
N GLY A 93 -4.48 -0.68 -15.71
CA GLY A 93 -5.27 0.44 -15.20
C GLY A 93 -4.45 1.65 -14.79
N GLN A 94 -5.17 2.72 -14.46
CA GLN A 94 -4.66 3.92 -13.83
C GLN A 94 -5.26 4.05 -12.41
N PRO A 95 -4.69 4.90 -11.52
CA PRO A 95 -5.18 5.05 -10.16
C PRO A 95 -6.68 5.31 -10.08
N GLY A 96 -7.40 4.50 -9.30
CA GLY A 96 -8.85 4.63 -9.10
C GLY A 96 -9.73 4.01 -10.20
N GLU A 97 -9.17 3.25 -11.15
CA GLU A 97 -9.94 2.55 -12.18
C GLU A 97 -10.47 1.16 -11.74
N GLY A 98 -10.21 0.74 -10.50
CA GLY A 98 -10.62 -0.59 -10.02
C GLY A 98 -9.84 -1.74 -10.64
N ARG A 99 -8.64 -1.49 -11.11
CA ARG A 99 -7.69 -2.45 -11.68
C ARG A 99 -6.27 -2.09 -11.24
N ALA A 100 -5.31 -2.98 -11.51
CA ALA A 100 -3.91 -2.68 -11.21
C ALA A 100 -3.38 -1.49 -12.02
N THR A 101 -2.81 -0.52 -11.32
CA THR A 101 -1.88 0.47 -11.88
C THR A 101 -0.48 -0.10 -11.77
N TYR A 102 0.29 -0.08 -12.85
CA TYR A 102 1.62 -0.67 -12.87
C TYR A 102 2.68 0.35 -13.31
N LEU A 103 3.56 0.72 -12.38
CA LEU A 103 4.64 1.67 -12.61
C LEU A 103 5.99 0.95 -12.57
N TYR A 104 6.87 1.27 -13.52
CA TYR A 104 8.20 0.69 -13.57
C TYR A 104 9.27 1.76 -13.81
N ALA A 105 10.44 1.53 -13.24
CA ALA A 105 11.61 2.38 -13.42
C ALA A 105 12.90 1.58 -13.24
N HIS A 106 14.03 2.15 -13.65
CA HIS A 106 15.34 1.52 -13.46
C HIS A 106 15.75 1.39 -12.00
N ALA A 107 16.54 0.34 -11.69
CA ALA A 107 17.26 0.19 -10.44
C ALA A 107 18.52 1.09 -10.43
N ARG A 108 18.33 2.41 -10.49
CA ARG A 108 19.41 3.42 -10.48
C ARG A 108 19.22 4.39 -9.32
N LYS A 109 20.31 5.05 -8.91
CA LYS A 109 20.28 6.13 -7.92
C LYS A 109 19.32 7.24 -8.39
N GLY A 110 18.48 7.75 -7.48
CA GLY A 110 17.42 8.71 -7.80
C GLY A 110 16.18 8.09 -8.44
N MET A 111 16.18 6.78 -8.69
CA MET A 111 15.05 6.04 -9.24
C MET A 111 14.62 4.90 -8.27
N PHE A 112 14.35 3.68 -8.75
CA PHE A 112 13.86 2.58 -7.90
C PHE A 112 14.97 1.71 -7.26
N LEU A 113 16.24 2.11 -7.34
CA LEU A 113 17.34 1.42 -6.65
C LEU A 113 17.10 1.26 -5.14
N PRO A 114 16.61 2.28 -4.39
CA PRO A 114 16.39 2.12 -2.95
C PRO A 114 15.41 1.00 -2.61
N MET A 115 14.36 0.77 -3.43
CA MET A 115 13.46 -0.37 -3.25
C MET A 115 14.20 -1.70 -3.41
N LEU A 116 15.02 -1.83 -4.45
CA LEU A 116 15.83 -3.03 -4.68
C LEU A 116 16.78 -3.30 -3.52
N GLU A 117 17.47 -2.27 -3.02
CA GLU A 117 18.39 -2.41 -1.89
C GLU A 117 17.67 -2.82 -0.60
N GLN A 118 16.51 -2.22 -0.31
CA GLN A 118 15.72 -2.61 0.86
C GLN A 118 15.11 -4.02 0.71
N SER A 119 14.73 -4.43 -0.51
CA SER A 119 14.19 -5.78 -0.76
C SER A 119 15.19 -6.88 -0.41
N LYS A 120 16.50 -6.62 -0.55
CA LYS A 120 17.57 -7.55 -0.18
C LYS A 120 17.74 -7.72 1.33
N LYS A 121 17.25 -6.75 2.12
CA LYS A 121 17.37 -6.75 3.59
C LYS A 121 16.11 -7.37 4.19
N LYS A 122 16.25 -8.55 4.83
CA LYS A 122 15.12 -9.27 5.46
C LYS A 122 13.92 -9.45 4.53
N ASN A 123 14.16 -9.74 3.24
CA ASN A 123 13.12 -9.89 2.21
C ASN A 123 12.17 -8.69 2.14
N GLY A 124 12.67 -7.48 2.29
CA GLY A 124 11.88 -6.27 2.15
C GLY A 124 10.90 -5.97 3.30
N LYS A 125 10.91 -6.72 4.40
CA LYS A 125 9.95 -6.55 5.52
C LYS A 125 9.88 -5.11 6.05
N ARG A 126 10.95 -4.31 5.90
CA ARG A 126 10.95 -2.91 6.33
C ARG A 126 10.16 -1.98 5.41
N MET A 127 9.82 -2.43 4.21
CA MET A 127 9.00 -1.66 3.28
C MET A 127 7.50 -1.84 3.52
N LEU A 128 7.08 -2.92 4.19
CA LEU A 128 5.68 -3.13 4.54
C LEU A 128 5.19 -1.98 5.43
N GLY A 129 4.03 -1.43 5.10
CA GLY A 129 3.45 -0.26 5.77
C GLY A 129 4.00 1.10 5.29
N MET A 130 5.00 1.13 4.38
CA MET A 130 5.43 2.40 3.78
C MET A 130 4.36 2.93 2.83
N ILE A 131 4.24 4.25 2.78
CA ILE A 131 3.28 4.93 1.92
C ILE A 131 3.92 5.24 0.57
N VAL A 132 3.17 4.93 -0.48
CA VAL A 132 3.42 5.35 -1.85
C VAL A 132 2.37 6.39 -2.21
N GLU A 133 2.81 7.54 -2.68
CA GLU A 133 1.96 8.60 -3.19
C GLU A 133 2.02 8.58 -4.72
N VAL A 134 0.86 8.60 -5.37
CA VAL A 134 0.74 8.71 -6.83
C VAL A 134 -0.17 9.87 -7.16
N TRP A 135 0.33 10.81 -7.96
CA TRP A 135 -0.46 11.92 -8.50
C TRP A 135 -0.94 11.60 -9.90
N THR A 136 -2.05 12.21 -10.28
CA THR A 136 -2.68 11.98 -11.57
C THR A 136 -2.94 13.27 -12.33
N SER A 137 -3.19 13.16 -13.63
CA SER A 137 -3.39 14.27 -14.57
C SER A 137 -4.60 15.16 -14.25
N ASP A 138 -5.53 14.66 -13.45
CA ASP A 138 -6.74 15.34 -12.98
C ASP A 138 -6.59 15.93 -11.56
N ASP A 139 -5.36 16.26 -11.16
CA ASP A 139 -5.02 16.88 -9.88
C ASP A 139 -5.50 16.09 -8.65
N GLN A 140 -5.42 14.75 -8.73
CA GLN A 140 -5.67 13.90 -7.58
C GLN A 140 -4.36 13.33 -7.04
N ARG A 141 -4.33 13.02 -5.74
CA ARG A 141 -3.28 12.27 -5.06
C ARG A 141 -3.88 11.02 -4.45
N PHE A 142 -3.34 9.88 -4.81
CA PHE A 142 -3.67 8.58 -4.26
C PHE A 142 -2.60 8.14 -3.28
N LEU A 143 -3.01 7.67 -2.11
CA LEU A 143 -2.14 7.06 -1.11
C LEU A 143 -2.34 5.56 -1.13
N TYR A 144 -1.23 4.84 -1.23
CA TYR A 144 -1.20 3.38 -1.16
C TYR A 144 -0.25 2.94 -0.05
N GLU A 145 -0.57 1.84 0.62
CA GLU A 145 0.30 1.20 1.60
C GLU A 145 0.95 -0.03 0.99
N ILE A 146 2.27 -0.15 1.12
CA ILE A 146 3.00 -1.35 0.66
C ILE A 146 2.60 -2.54 1.54
N THR A 147 1.99 -3.54 0.91
CA THR A 147 1.50 -4.76 1.58
C THR A 147 2.34 -5.98 1.24
N GLU A 148 3.07 -5.97 0.11
CA GLU A 148 3.84 -7.11 -0.31
C GLU A 148 5.12 -6.72 -1.07
N VAL A 149 6.19 -7.50 -0.89
CA VAL A 149 7.46 -7.36 -1.59
C VAL A 149 7.83 -8.71 -2.19
N ARG A 150 7.87 -8.77 -3.52
CA ARG A 150 8.11 -10.00 -4.29
C ARG A 150 9.38 -9.89 -5.10
N ARG A 151 10.34 -10.74 -4.82
CA ARG A 151 11.59 -10.81 -5.58
C ARG A 151 11.55 -11.94 -6.60
N HIS A 152 12.43 -11.83 -7.60
CA HIS A 152 12.63 -12.85 -8.64
C HIS A 152 11.40 -13.14 -9.49
N GLN A 153 10.49 -12.16 -9.62
CA GLN A 153 9.27 -12.30 -10.39
C GLN A 153 9.57 -12.31 -11.89
N LYS A 154 8.86 -13.14 -12.65
CA LYS A 154 9.08 -13.34 -14.08
C LYS A 154 7.87 -12.95 -14.93
N THR A 155 6.70 -12.80 -14.31
CA THR A 155 5.42 -12.53 -14.99
C THR A 155 4.74 -11.31 -14.36
N LEU A 156 3.71 -10.82 -15.04
CA LEU A 156 2.80 -9.76 -14.58
C LEU A 156 1.40 -10.31 -14.30
N GLU A 157 1.27 -11.62 -14.22
CA GLU A 157 -0.02 -12.31 -14.20
C GLU A 157 -0.96 -11.79 -13.11
N ASP A 158 -0.45 -11.62 -11.89
CA ASP A 158 -1.25 -11.13 -10.77
C ASP A 158 -1.75 -9.69 -11.01
N ALA A 159 -0.91 -8.82 -11.57
CA ALA A 159 -1.32 -7.46 -11.93
C ALA A 159 -2.32 -7.44 -13.10
N VAL A 160 -2.16 -8.34 -14.07
CA VAL A 160 -3.06 -8.44 -15.23
C VAL A 160 -4.45 -8.93 -14.81
N THR A 161 -4.52 -9.84 -13.84
CA THR A 161 -5.77 -10.44 -13.36
C THR A 161 -6.41 -9.69 -12.21
N ALA A 162 -5.80 -8.61 -11.72
CA ALA A 162 -6.35 -7.78 -10.64
C ALA A 162 -7.70 -7.17 -11.00
N THR A 163 -8.68 -7.32 -10.12
CA THR A 163 -10.06 -6.83 -10.26
C THR A 163 -10.40 -5.72 -9.27
N GLU A 164 -9.39 -5.23 -8.54
CA GLU A 164 -9.50 -4.16 -7.56
C GLU A 164 -8.42 -3.11 -7.82
N ASP A 165 -8.61 -1.91 -7.29
CA ASP A 165 -7.58 -0.87 -7.36
C ASP A 165 -6.36 -1.30 -6.53
N GLU A 166 -5.22 -1.37 -7.18
CA GLU A 166 -3.95 -1.67 -6.55
C GLU A 166 -2.79 -1.08 -7.35
N LEU A 167 -1.69 -0.80 -6.66
CA LEU A 167 -0.49 -0.25 -7.26
C LEU A 167 0.63 -1.28 -7.24
N TRP A 168 1.23 -1.48 -8.40
CA TRP A 168 2.43 -2.28 -8.59
C TRP A 168 3.62 -1.40 -8.93
N LEU A 169 4.73 -1.55 -8.20
CA LEU A 169 6.00 -0.90 -8.53
C LEU A 169 7.02 -1.96 -8.92
N GLN A 170 7.69 -1.78 -10.07
CA GLN A 170 8.65 -2.75 -10.57
C GLN A 170 10.01 -2.13 -10.88
N THR A 171 11.07 -2.89 -10.55
CA THR A 171 12.41 -2.62 -11.05
C THR A 171 13.17 -3.92 -11.34
N SER A 172 14.26 -3.82 -12.11
CA SER A 172 15.14 -4.96 -12.41
C SER A 172 15.99 -5.33 -11.20
N GLU A 173 16.24 -6.63 -11.00
CA GLU A 173 17.12 -7.12 -9.92
C GLU A 173 18.59 -7.24 -10.32
N GLY A 174 18.91 -7.05 -11.57
CA GLY A 174 20.27 -7.15 -12.10
C GLY A 174 20.47 -6.36 -13.38
N PRO A 175 21.61 -6.55 -14.04
CA PRO A 175 21.94 -5.91 -15.32
C PRO A 175 20.89 -6.17 -16.41
N GLN A 176 21.03 -5.46 -17.52
CA GLN A 176 20.20 -5.68 -18.71
C GLN A 176 20.15 -7.18 -19.08
N GLY A 177 18.95 -7.69 -19.40
CA GLY A 177 18.74 -9.11 -19.70
C GLY A 177 18.48 -10.01 -18.49
N THR A 178 18.60 -9.51 -17.25
CA THR A 178 18.21 -10.27 -16.06
C THR A 178 16.71 -10.48 -16.04
N VAL A 179 16.28 -11.74 -15.97
CA VAL A 179 14.85 -12.12 -16.04
C VAL A 179 14.11 -11.74 -14.77
N GLY A 180 14.72 -11.93 -13.59
CA GLY A 180 14.07 -11.63 -12.30
C GLY A 180 13.81 -10.14 -12.10
N LYS A 181 12.62 -9.82 -11.62
CA LYS A 181 12.19 -8.46 -11.26
C LYS A 181 11.78 -8.40 -9.80
N LEU A 182 12.08 -7.27 -9.17
CA LEU A 182 11.42 -6.89 -7.94
C LEU A 182 10.06 -6.32 -8.28
N GLN A 183 9.00 -6.83 -7.67
CA GLN A 183 7.66 -6.28 -7.69
C GLN A 183 7.21 -5.95 -6.28
N ILE A 184 6.61 -4.80 -6.09
CA ILE A 184 6.03 -4.33 -4.84
C ILE A 184 4.56 -4.08 -5.08
N LEU A 185 3.71 -4.74 -4.28
CA LEU A 185 2.28 -4.50 -4.26
C LEU A 185 1.93 -3.52 -3.14
N ALA A 186 1.13 -2.51 -3.47
CA ALA A 186 0.56 -1.59 -2.51
C ALA A 186 -0.96 -1.47 -2.70
N LYS A 187 -1.69 -1.39 -1.60
CA LYS A 187 -3.15 -1.30 -1.58
C LYS A 187 -3.61 0.14 -1.31
N PRO A 188 -4.73 0.57 -1.89
CA PRO A 188 -5.22 1.94 -1.73
C PRO A 188 -5.62 2.23 -0.28
N ILE A 189 -5.31 3.43 0.21
CA ILE A 189 -5.72 3.95 1.51
C ILE A 189 -6.73 5.07 1.33
N SER A 190 -6.39 6.06 0.51
CA SER A 190 -7.20 7.25 0.28
C SER A 190 -6.89 7.93 -1.05
N GLN A 191 -7.83 8.74 -1.47
CA GLN A 191 -7.71 9.67 -2.59
C GLN A 191 -8.06 11.07 -2.08
N GLU A 192 -7.32 12.08 -2.51
CA GLU A 192 -7.58 13.47 -2.18
C GLU A 192 -7.19 14.41 -3.31
N ALA A 193 -7.77 15.59 -3.33
CA ALA A 193 -7.36 16.63 -4.28
C ALA A 193 -5.92 17.08 -3.99
N SER A 194 -5.17 17.36 -5.04
CA SER A 194 -3.80 17.87 -4.98
C SER A 194 -3.70 19.23 -5.68
N ASP A 195 -2.67 20.00 -5.34
CA ASP A 195 -2.33 21.17 -6.12
C ASP A 195 -1.74 20.78 -7.49
N HIS A 196 -2.07 21.57 -8.50
CA HIS A 196 -1.66 21.31 -9.89
C HIS A 196 -0.14 21.18 -10.07
N LYS A 197 0.64 22.01 -9.37
CA LYS A 197 2.10 21.97 -9.48
C LYS A 197 2.68 20.65 -8.96
N SER A 198 2.14 20.12 -7.89
CA SER A 198 2.55 18.83 -7.35
C SER A 198 2.14 17.67 -8.24
N ALA A 199 0.96 17.77 -8.87
CA ALA A 199 0.44 16.76 -9.79
C ALA A 199 1.15 16.77 -11.16
N HIS A 200 1.74 17.89 -11.58
CA HIS A 200 2.36 18.05 -12.89
C HIS A 200 3.86 18.39 -12.82
N PRO A 201 4.70 17.48 -12.30
CA PRO A 201 6.14 17.70 -12.24
C PRO A 201 6.72 17.79 -13.66
N LYS A 202 7.71 18.66 -13.84
CA LYS A 202 8.40 18.77 -15.13
C LYS A 202 9.28 17.54 -15.36
N ALA A 203 8.82 16.60 -16.16
CA ALA A 203 9.61 15.44 -16.57
C ALA A 203 10.77 15.83 -17.50
N LYS A 204 11.92 15.17 -17.33
CA LYS A 204 13.09 15.30 -18.20
C LYS A 204 13.65 13.92 -18.50
N PRO A 205 12.91 13.09 -19.24
CA PRO A 205 13.36 11.73 -19.55
C PRO A 205 14.61 11.75 -20.41
N VAL A 206 15.56 10.87 -20.13
CA VAL A 206 16.78 10.69 -20.92
C VAL A 206 16.96 9.23 -21.29
N VAL A 207 17.63 8.97 -22.41
CA VAL A 207 18.05 7.61 -22.75
C VAL A 207 19.18 7.24 -21.77
N CYS A 208 19.04 6.08 -21.13
CA CYS A 208 20.04 5.61 -20.18
C CYS A 208 21.31 5.15 -20.91
N GLY A 209 22.46 5.69 -20.53
CA GLY A 209 23.76 5.20 -20.95
C GLY A 209 24.20 3.95 -20.18
#